data_3378ffb9a73d47b0684e87ef99e3d646
#
_entry.id   3378ffb9a73d47b0684e87ef99e3d646
#
_cell.length_a   1.000
_cell.length_b   1.000
_cell.length_c   1.000
_cell.angle_alpha   90.00
_cell.angle_beta   90.00
_cell.angle_gamma   90.00
#
_symmetry.space_group_name_H-M   'P 1'
#
loop_
_entity.id
_entity.type
_entity.pdbx_description
1 polymer ?
#
loop_
_entity_poly.entity_id
_entity_poly.type
_entity_poly.pdbx_seq_one_letter_code
_entity_poly.pdbx_strand_id
1 'polypeptide(L)'
;RIHIPAPEKYADSDDYKPTGREISKQVINISISINTTEYSTPEFRNIHTGQRVHAAFPDGVVNDVNYGGSIKAFTFLLNNRCCVSIDKVREFLSDITDGELQISKGMISGLNKEFSTKTEAEQKKAFADLLLSPVLNVDFTNARVNGKSAQVFICATPEVTMYFAREQKGHKGMVDTPVEQ
;
A
#
# COMPACT_ATOMS: atom_id res chain seq x y z
N ARG A 1 -4.88 20.15 24.87
CA ARG A 1 -6.15 20.84 25.10
C ARG A 1 -5.88 22.35 25.16
N ILE A 2 -6.59 23.15 24.39
CA ILE A 2 -6.53 24.62 24.47
C ILE A 2 -7.76 25.05 25.23
N HIS A 3 -7.57 25.78 26.33
CA HIS A 3 -8.65 26.38 27.08
C HIS A 3 -8.91 27.79 26.58
N ILE A 4 -10.17 28.07 26.21
CA ILE A 4 -10.61 29.41 25.81
C ILE A 4 -11.23 30.07 27.06
N PRO A 5 -10.68 31.20 27.54
CA PRO A 5 -11.23 31.86 28.70
C PRO A 5 -12.65 32.35 28.42
N ALA A 6 -13.43 32.51 29.50
CA ALA A 6 -14.75 33.12 29.42
C ALA A 6 -14.62 34.57 28.90
N PRO A 7 -15.56 35.05 28.09
CA PRO A 7 -15.57 36.44 27.67
C PRO A 7 -15.74 37.35 28.92
N GLU A 8 -14.88 38.36 29.06
CA GLU A 8 -14.89 39.31 30.20
C GLU A 8 -16.28 39.89 30.48
N LYS A 9 -17.02 40.23 29.40
CA LYS A 9 -18.40 40.73 29.48
C LYS A 9 -19.31 39.87 30.36
N TYR A 10 -19.08 38.56 30.45
CA TYR A 10 -19.93 37.63 31.21
C TYR A 10 -19.27 37.16 32.50
N ALA A 11 -17.91 37.17 32.58
CA ALA A 11 -17.17 36.70 33.74
C ALA A 11 -17.40 37.59 34.96
N ASP A 12 -17.49 38.91 34.74
CA ASP A 12 -17.64 39.92 35.79
C ASP A 12 -19.10 40.47 35.90
N SER A 13 -20.06 39.81 35.28
CA SER A 13 -21.45 40.24 35.27
C SER A 13 -22.26 39.69 36.44
N ASP A 14 -23.03 40.51 37.12
CA ASP A 14 -24.00 40.08 38.13
C ASP A 14 -25.18 39.28 37.56
N ASP A 15 -25.47 39.48 36.28
CA ASP A 15 -26.61 38.83 35.58
C ASP A 15 -26.28 37.42 35.09
N TYR A 16 -24.98 37.05 35.02
CA TYR A 16 -24.56 35.75 34.51
C TYR A 16 -23.80 34.95 35.56
N LYS A 17 -24.19 33.71 35.77
CA LYS A 17 -23.54 32.82 36.75
C LYS A 17 -23.02 31.56 36.03
N PRO A 18 -21.82 31.06 36.38
CA PRO A 18 -21.30 29.83 35.82
C PRO A 18 -22.25 28.65 36.07
N THR A 19 -22.54 27.86 35.02
CA THR A 19 -23.40 26.67 35.11
C THR A 19 -22.67 25.43 35.61
N GLY A 20 -21.35 25.49 35.71
CA GLY A 20 -20.47 24.33 35.99
C GLY A 20 -20.29 23.38 34.80
N ARG A 21 -20.88 23.69 33.64
CA ARG A 21 -20.72 22.88 32.40
C ARG A 21 -19.63 23.48 31.51
N GLU A 22 -18.75 22.64 31.01
CA GLU A 22 -17.82 23.00 29.93
C GLU A 22 -18.39 22.55 28.57
N ILE A 23 -18.34 23.44 27.61
CA ILE A 23 -18.64 23.10 26.19
C ILE A 23 -17.33 22.88 25.50
N SER A 24 -17.10 21.67 24.98
CA SER A 24 -15.90 21.30 24.25
C SER A 24 -16.22 21.05 22.78
N LYS A 25 -15.35 21.53 21.90
CA LYS A 25 -15.36 21.22 20.46
C LYS A 25 -13.99 20.71 20.07
N GLN A 26 -13.95 19.78 19.13
CA GLN A 26 -12.70 19.18 18.64
C GLN A 26 -12.50 19.52 17.18
N VAL A 27 -11.26 19.79 16.82
CA VAL A 27 -10.79 19.87 15.43
C VAL A 27 -9.80 18.73 15.23
N ILE A 28 -10.07 17.87 14.26
CA ILE A 28 -9.23 16.71 13.95
C ILE A 28 -8.52 17.03 12.65
N ASN A 29 -7.21 16.99 12.66
CA ASN A 29 -6.36 17.20 11.50
C ASN A 29 -5.55 15.94 11.20
N ILE A 30 -5.13 15.78 9.95
CA ILE A 30 -4.15 14.80 9.53
C ILE A 30 -2.86 15.53 9.15
N SER A 31 -1.72 15.00 9.54
CA SER A 31 -0.41 15.45 9.07
C SER A 31 0.37 14.27 8.53
N ILE A 32 1.09 14.49 7.45
CA ILE A 32 1.95 13.48 6.81
C ILE A 32 3.37 14.08 6.80
N SER A 33 4.34 13.30 7.28
CA SER A 33 5.75 13.70 7.29
C SER A 33 6.63 12.57 6.77
N ILE A 34 7.66 12.93 6.03
CA ILE A 34 8.71 12.01 5.58
C ILE A 34 9.85 12.07 6.59
N ASN A 35 10.29 10.89 7.04
CA ASN A 35 11.46 10.75 7.92
C ASN A 35 12.57 10.07 7.12
N THR A 36 13.65 10.80 6.87
CA THR A 36 14.83 10.28 6.18
C THR A 36 15.94 10.02 7.19
N THR A 37 16.51 8.82 7.16
CA THR A 37 17.71 8.46 7.92
C THR A 37 18.82 8.18 6.93
N GLU A 38 19.93 8.92 7.04
CA GLU A 38 21.13 8.69 6.26
C GLU A 38 22.11 7.83 7.06
N TYR A 39 22.60 6.77 6.44
CA TYR A 39 23.68 5.94 6.96
C TYR A 39 24.93 6.21 6.14
N SER A 40 26.02 6.59 6.78
CA SER A 40 27.30 6.87 6.14
C SER A 40 28.44 6.10 6.81
N THR A 41 29.44 5.73 6.02
CA THR A 41 30.65 5.06 6.50
C THR A 41 31.82 5.43 5.60
N PRO A 42 33.04 5.62 6.15
CA PRO A 42 34.22 5.84 5.34
C PRO A 42 34.57 4.61 4.51
N GLU A 43 34.97 4.84 3.25
CA GLU A 43 35.54 3.80 2.38
C GLU A 43 37.06 3.79 2.49
N PHE A 44 37.65 2.61 2.58
CA PHE A 44 39.09 2.40 2.56
C PHE A 44 39.51 1.68 1.29
N ARG A 45 40.68 2.05 0.73
CA ARG A 45 41.24 1.39 -0.44
C ARG A 45 42.60 0.77 -0.08
N ASN A 46 42.76 -0.50 -0.41
CA ASN A 46 44.06 -1.16 -0.33
C ASN A 46 44.98 -0.61 -1.42
N ILE A 47 46.13 -0.08 -1.03
CA ILE A 47 47.06 0.60 -1.95
C ILE A 47 47.78 -0.39 -2.89
N HIS A 48 47.82 -1.68 -2.56
CA HIS A 48 48.49 -2.69 -3.37
C HIS A 48 47.54 -3.42 -4.30
N THR A 49 46.34 -3.76 -3.82
CA THR A 49 45.37 -4.55 -4.58
C THR A 49 44.28 -3.68 -5.24
N GLY A 50 44.12 -2.44 -4.81
CA GLY A 50 43.04 -1.56 -5.24
C GLY A 50 41.66 -1.90 -4.64
N GLN A 51 41.58 -2.97 -3.83
CA GLN A 51 40.31 -3.39 -3.19
C GLN A 51 39.74 -2.28 -2.30
N ARG A 52 38.45 -2.04 -2.40
CA ARG A 52 37.71 -1.10 -1.57
C ARG A 52 36.88 -1.83 -0.53
N VAL A 53 36.85 -1.31 0.67
CA VAL A 53 36.10 -1.88 1.80
C VAL A 53 35.47 -0.76 2.62
N HIS A 54 34.30 -1.03 3.16
CA HIS A 54 33.60 -0.16 4.09
C HIS A 54 32.88 -1.02 5.14
N ALA A 55 32.36 -0.41 6.20
CA ALA A 55 31.55 -1.12 7.18
C ALA A 55 30.22 -1.59 6.56
N ALA A 56 29.66 -2.70 7.06
CA ALA A 56 28.37 -3.17 6.61
C ALA A 56 27.26 -2.17 7.01
N PHE A 57 26.33 -1.92 6.08
CA PHE A 57 25.11 -1.21 6.38
C PHE A 57 24.09 -2.12 7.09
N PRO A 58 23.11 -1.56 7.79
CA PRO A 58 22.02 -2.33 8.39
C PRO A 58 21.26 -3.16 7.36
N ASP A 59 20.62 -4.26 7.81
CA ASP A 59 19.80 -5.10 6.96
C ASP A 59 18.71 -4.30 6.23
N GLY A 60 18.59 -4.52 4.92
CA GLY A 60 17.64 -3.82 4.07
C GLY A 60 18.13 -2.47 3.51
N VAL A 61 19.30 -1.99 3.92
CA VAL A 61 19.96 -0.80 3.34
C VAL A 61 20.96 -1.28 2.27
N VAL A 62 20.51 -1.42 1.03
CA VAL A 62 21.26 -2.04 -0.07
C VAL A 62 21.58 -1.05 -1.19
N ASN A 63 20.70 -0.11 -1.45
CA ASN A 63 20.82 0.88 -2.52
C ASN A 63 21.05 2.27 -1.96
N ASP A 64 21.43 3.21 -2.82
CA ASP A 64 21.59 4.62 -2.43
C ASP A 64 20.30 5.22 -1.84
N VAL A 65 19.15 4.79 -2.35
CA VAL A 65 17.83 5.13 -1.80
C VAL A 65 17.06 3.84 -1.49
N ASN A 66 16.65 3.69 -0.22
CA ASN A 66 15.87 2.55 0.24
C ASN A 66 14.56 3.04 0.86
N TYR A 67 13.46 2.44 0.44
CA TYR A 67 12.14 2.76 0.99
C TYR A 67 11.81 1.84 2.17
N GLY A 68 11.47 2.44 3.31
CA GLY A 68 11.08 1.73 4.52
C GLY A 68 9.73 1.00 4.39
N GLY A 69 9.46 0.13 5.37
CA GLY A 69 8.25 -0.70 5.37
C GLY A 69 6.95 0.10 5.36
N SER A 70 6.90 1.26 6.03
CA SER A 70 5.71 2.11 6.07
C SER A 70 5.33 2.68 4.70
N ILE A 71 6.30 3.18 3.92
CA ILE A 71 6.07 3.66 2.55
C ILE A 71 5.63 2.50 1.65
N LYS A 72 6.31 1.35 1.74
CA LYS A 72 5.95 0.15 0.97
C LYS A 72 4.53 -0.30 1.26
N ALA A 73 4.15 -0.40 2.54
CA ALA A 73 2.81 -0.80 2.95
C ALA A 73 1.74 0.20 2.49
N PHE A 74 1.97 1.49 2.68
CA PHE A 74 1.03 2.54 2.26
C PHE A 74 0.83 2.55 0.74
N THR A 75 1.92 2.48 -0.03
CA THR A 75 1.89 2.38 -1.50
C THR A 75 1.13 1.15 -1.97
N PHE A 76 1.40 -0.02 -1.34
CA PHE A 76 0.72 -1.26 -1.66
C PHE A 76 -0.79 -1.19 -1.37
N LEU A 77 -1.19 -0.64 -0.22
CA LEU A 77 -2.60 -0.47 0.14
C LEU A 77 -3.33 0.47 -0.83
N LEU A 78 -2.74 1.59 -1.19
CA LEU A 78 -3.32 2.50 -2.20
C LEU A 78 -3.55 1.78 -3.53
N ASN A 79 -2.56 1.05 -4.02
CA ASN A 79 -2.66 0.38 -5.31
C ASN A 79 -3.63 -0.82 -5.29
N ASN A 80 -3.57 -1.66 -4.26
CA ASN A 80 -4.31 -2.92 -4.24
C ASN A 80 -5.64 -2.83 -3.47
N ARG A 81 -5.66 -2.24 -2.27
CA ARG A 81 -6.89 -2.16 -1.47
C ARG A 81 -7.81 -1.04 -1.94
N CYS A 82 -7.22 0.11 -2.30
CA CYS A 82 -7.97 1.27 -2.78
C CYS A 82 -8.13 1.31 -4.31
N CYS A 83 -7.57 0.33 -5.04
CA CYS A 83 -7.64 0.21 -6.50
C CYS A 83 -7.15 1.47 -7.25
N VAL A 84 -6.19 2.21 -6.67
CA VAL A 84 -5.61 3.39 -7.30
C VAL A 84 -4.56 2.96 -8.33
N SER A 85 -4.64 3.47 -9.55
CA SER A 85 -3.66 3.14 -10.58
C SER A 85 -2.23 3.55 -10.19
N ILE A 86 -1.22 2.86 -10.69
CA ILE A 86 0.20 3.12 -10.40
C ILE A 86 0.57 4.58 -10.63
N ASP A 87 0.09 5.19 -11.71
CA ASP A 87 0.38 6.59 -12.02
C ASP A 87 -0.24 7.54 -10.99
N LYS A 88 -1.47 7.28 -10.59
CA LYS A 88 -2.16 8.06 -9.57
C LYS A 88 -1.58 7.89 -8.17
N VAL A 89 -1.08 6.71 -7.83
CA VAL A 89 -0.34 6.49 -6.57
C VAL A 89 0.91 7.36 -6.54
N ARG A 90 1.66 7.41 -7.63
CA ARG A 90 2.88 8.22 -7.74
C ARG A 90 2.58 9.72 -7.62
N GLU A 91 1.59 10.19 -8.37
CA GLU A 91 1.11 11.58 -8.34
C GLU A 91 0.69 11.96 -6.92
N PHE A 92 -0.18 11.17 -6.31
CA PHE A 92 -0.67 11.40 -4.96
C PHE A 92 0.46 11.47 -3.91
N LEU A 93 1.42 10.53 -3.94
CA LEU A 93 2.53 10.52 -3.00
C LEU A 93 3.47 11.71 -3.19
N SER A 94 3.71 12.11 -4.43
CA SER A 94 4.47 13.33 -4.73
C SER A 94 3.75 14.58 -4.20
N ASP A 95 2.45 14.70 -4.48
CA ASP A 95 1.67 15.88 -4.11
C ASP A 95 1.56 16.09 -2.59
N ILE A 96 1.27 14.99 -1.84
CA ILE A 96 1.14 15.09 -0.37
C ILE A 96 2.47 15.29 0.37
N THR A 97 3.59 15.21 -0.34
CA THR A 97 4.95 15.38 0.22
C THR A 97 5.71 16.51 -0.47
N ASP A 98 5.02 17.42 -1.15
CA ASP A 98 5.61 18.54 -1.89
C ASP A 98 6.77 18.12 -2.81
N GLY A 99 6.64 16.91 -3.42
CA GLY A 99 7.64 16.36 -4.34
C GLY A 99 8.81 15.63 -3.69
N GLU A 100 8.88 15.54 -2.37
CA GLU A 100 9.98 14.83 -1.67
C GLU A 100 9.97 13.33 -1.99
N LEU A 101 8.80 12.71 -2.10
CA LEU A 101 8.66 11.29 -2.33
C LEU A 101 8.37 10.96 -3.80
N GLN A 102 9.40 10.58 -4.54
CA GLN A 102 9.35 10.24 -5.96
C GLN A 102 9.51 8.72 -6.16
N ILE A 103 8.39 7.99 -6.14
CA ILE A 103 8.41 6.52 -6.30
C ILE A 103 8.31 6.15 -7.77
N SER A 104 9.12 5.17 -8.22
CA SER A 104 9.08 4.68 -9.59
C SER A 104 7.93 3.69 -9.81
N LYS A 105 7.44 3.58 -11.07
CA LYS A 105 6.46 2.53 -11.46
C LYS A 105 7.00 1.13 -11.19
N GLY A 106 8.30 0.92 -11.44
CA GLY A 106 8.96 -0.37 -11.20
C GLY A 106 8.96 -0.78 -9.74
N MET A 107 9.13 0.17 -8.83
CA MET A 107 9.03 -0.10 -7.39
C MET A 107 7.63 -0.58 -7.01
N ILE A 108 6.56 0.08 -7.48
CA ILE A 108 5.19 -0.31 -7.16
C ILE A 108 4.85 -1.69 -7.74
N SER A 109 5.23 -1.96 -9.00
CA SER A 109 5.09 -3.29 -9.61
C SER A 109 5.88 -4.36 -8.86
N GLY A 110 7.09 -4.02 -8.39
CA GLY A 110 7.94 -4.89 -7.59
C GLY A 110 7.30 -5.28 -6.26
N LEU A 111 6.63 -4.34 -5.58
CA LEU A 111 5.88 -4.62 -4.36
C LEU A 111 4.76 -5.64 -4.59
N ASN A 112 4.02 -5.52 -5.69
CA ASN A 112 2.96 -6.46 -6.03
C ASN A 112 3.52 -7.88 -6.27
N LYS A 113 4.65 -7.99 -6.97
CA LYS A 113 5.34 -9.26 -7.20
C LYS A 113 5.87 -9.86 -5.88
N GLU A 114 6.50 -9.04 -5.05
CA GLU A 114 7.01 -9.47 -3.74
C GLU A 114 5.89 -10.00 -2.84
N PHE A 115 4.75 -9.28 -2.80
CA PHE A 115 3.58 -9.71 -2.04
C PHE A 115 3.03 -11.02 -2.57
N SER A 116 2.85 -11.16 -3.89
CA SER A 116 2.39 -12.41 -4.51
C SER A 116 3.27 -13.60 -4.13
N THR A 117 4.59 -13.42 -4.15
CA THR A 117 5.52 -14.48 -3.72
C THR A 117 5.39 -14.81 -2.24
N LYS A 118 5.27 -13.80 -1.38
CA LYS A 118 5.13 -14.00 0.08
C LYS A 118 3.83 -14.69 0.48
N THR A 119 2.77 -14.53 -0.30
CA THR A 119 1.43 -15.10 -0.04
C THR A 119 1.14 -16.36 -0.84
N GLU A 120 2.16 -17.02 -1.38
CA GLU A 120 1.96 -18.22 -2.22
C GLU A 120 1.25 -19.37 -1.47
N ALA A 121 1.55 -19.54 -0.19
CA ALA A 121 0.89 -20.56 0.65
C ALA A 121 -0.60 -20.25 0.85
N GLU A 122 -0.94 -19.01 1.11
CA GLU A 122 -2.31 -18.53 1.25
C GLU A 122 -3.09 -18.63 -0.07
N GLN A 123 -2.43 -18.33 -1.21
CA GLN A 123 -3.03 -18.50 -2.53
C GLN A 123 -3.34 -19.97 -2.83
N LYS A 124 -2.42 -20.90 -2.51
CA LYS A 124 -2.66 -22.35 -2.64
C LYS A 124 -3.81 -22.81 -1.77
N LYS A 125 -3.89 -22.30 -0.53
CA LYS A 125 -5.00 -22.61 0.37
C LYS A 125 -6.32 -22.08 -0.20
N ALA A 126 -6.37 -20.82 -0.64
CA ALA A 126 -7.55 -20.22 -1.24
C ALA A 126 -8.03 -21.02 -2.48
N PHE A 127 -7.10 -21.50 -3.30
CA PHE A 127 -7.41 -22.36 -4.44
C PHE A 127 -8.04 -23.68 -3.99
N ALA A 128 -7.47 -24.34 -2.97
CA ALA A 128 -8.01 -25.56 -2.41
C ALA A 128 -9.40 -25.38 -1.79
N ASP A 129 -9.62 -24.27 -1.09
CA ASP A 129 -10.92 -23.93 -0.49
C ASP A 129 -11.99 -23.76 -1.59
N LEU A 130 -11.65 -23.15 -2.73
CA LEU A 130 -12.53 -23.03 -3.89
C LEU A 130 -12.85 -24.39 -4.51
N LEU A 131 -11.86 -25.28 -4.65
CA LEU A 131 -12.07 -26.65 -5.17
C LEU A 131 -13.06 -27.47 -4.33
N LEU A 132 -13.08 -27.25 -3.03
CA LEU A 132 -13.96 -27.97 -2.10
C LEU A 132 -15.37 -27.36 -1.98
N SER A 133 -15.59 -26.20 -2.58
CA SER A 133 -16.87 -25.50 -2.49
C SER A 133 -17.94 -26.18 -3.36
N PRO A 134 -19.15 -26.45 -2.80
CA PRO A 134 -20.25 -27.04 -3.56
C PRO A 134 -20.83 -26.10 -4.64
N VAL A 135 -20.59 -24.80 -4.51
CA VAL A 135 -21.07 -23.78 -5.45
C VAL A 135 -20.00 -22.70 -5.64
N LEU A 136 -19.66 -22.45 -6.88
CA LEU A 136 -18.74 -21.38 -7.29
C LEU A 136 -19.47 -20.38 -8.18
N ASN A 137 -19.27 -19.08 -7.88
CA ASN A 137 -19.66 -17.99 -8.76
C ASN A 137 -18.49 -17.68 -9.68
N VAL A 138 -18.75 -17.61 -10.98
CA VAL A 138 -17.72 -17.38 -11.99
C VAL A 138 -18.14 -16.27 -12.94
N ASP A 139 -17.16 -15.47 -13.37
CA ASP A 139 -17.37 -14.42 -14.37
C ASP A 139 -16.10 -14.14 -15.15
N PHE A 140 -16.27 -13.50 -16.32
CA PHE A 140 -15.17 -13.02 -17.16
C PHE A 140 -15.30 -11.51 -17.39
N THR A 141 -14.28 -10.78 -17.02
CA THR A 141 -14.19 -9.35 -17.31
C THR A 141 -13.12 -9.07 -18.39
N ASN A 142 -13.43 -8.16 -19.33
CA ASN A 142 -12.49 -7.75 -20.35
C ASN A 142 -11.35 -6.93 -19.75
N ALA A 143 -10.14 -7.21 -20.17
CA ALA A 143 -8.93 -6.48 -19.82
C ALA A 143 -8.08 -6.17 -21.05
N ARG A 144 -7.04 -5.36 -20.89
CA ARG A 144 -6.03 -5.11 -21.91
C ARG A 144 -4.64 -5.27 -21.30
N VAL A 145 -3.79 -6.01 -21.97
CA VAL A 145 -2.37 -6.19 -21.60
C VAL A 145 -1.52 -5.82 -22.80
N ASN A 146 -0.65 -4.83 -22.65
CA ASN A 146 0.20 -4.32 -23.74
C ASN A 146 -0.59 -3.96 -25.01
N GLY A 147 -1.76 -3.35 -24.86
CA GLY A 147 -2.63 -2.97 -25.98
C GLY A 147 -3.43 -4.12 -26.59
N LYS A 148 -3.17 -5.38 -26.23
CA LYS A 148 -3.91 -6.55 -26.71
C LYS A 148 -5.11 -6.85 -25.80
N SER A 149 -6.17 -7.42 -26.38
CA SER A 149 -7.31 -7.89 -25.61
C SER A 149 -6.88 -9.05 -24.71
N ALA A 150 -7.33 -9.01 -23.47
CA ALA A 150 -7.15 -10.05 -22.46
C ALA A 150 -8.44 -10.19 -21.64
N GLN A 151 -8.46 -11.16 -20.75
CA GLN A 151 -9.58 -11.45 -19.86
C GLN A 151 -9.08 -11.58 -18.43
N VAL A 152 -9.92 -11.24 -17.48
CA VAL A 152 -9.77 -11.69 -16.09
C VAL A 152 -10.90 -12.64 -15.80
N PHE A 153 -10.57 -13.89 -15.51
CA PHE A 153 -11.50 -14.88 -15.00
C PHE A 153 -11.58 -14.74 -13.48
N ILE A 154 -12.76 -14.72 -12.95
CA ILE A 154 -13.06 -14.59 -11.53
C ILE A 154 -13.73 -15.86 -11.07
N CYS A 155 -13.27 -16.42 -9.94
CA CYS A 155 -13.88 -17.55 -9.27
C CYS A 155 -14.04 -17.19 -7.80
N ALA A 156 -15.27 -17.30 -7.27
CA ALA A 156 -15.60 -16.80 -5.94
C ALA A 156 -16.61 -17.66 -5.18
N THR A 157 -16.42 -17.69 -3.86
CA THR A 157 -17.44 -18.00 -2.85
C THR A 157 -17.71 -16.73 -2.02
N PRO A 158 -18.63 -16.75 -1.05
CA PRO A 158 -18.79 -15.62 -0.12
C PRO A 158 -17.52 -15.27 0.66
N GLU A 159 -16.63 -16.23 0.90
CA GLU A 159 -15.43 -16.08 1.74
C GLU A 159 -14.14 -15.84 0.94
N VAL A 160 -14.06 -16.38 -0.28
CA VAL A 160 -12.83 -16.41 -1.08
C VAL A 160 -13.10 -15.95 -2.49
N THR A 161 -12.24 -15.09 -3.02
CA THR A 161 -12.25 -14.71 -4.45
C THR A 161 -10.85 -14.80 -5.02
N MET A 162 -10.73 -15.48 -6.17
CA MET A 162 -9.48 -15.53 -6.94
C MET A 162 -9.68 -14.97 -8.35
N TYR A 163 -8.62 -14.33 -8.84
CA TYR A 163 -8.56 -13.71 -10.16
C TYR A 163 -7.45 -14.34 -11.00
N PHE A 164 -7.77 -14.69 -12.22
CA PHE A 164 -6.86 -15.33 -13.15
C PHE A 164 -6.75 -14.51 -14.44
N ALA A 165 -5.57 -14.03 -14.77
CA ALA A 165 -5.32 -13.39 -16.06
C ALA A 165 -5.35 -14.44 -17.19
N ARG A 166 -6.11 -14.18 -18.24
CA ARG A 166 -6.34 -15.10 -19.37
C ARG A 166 -6.29 -14.37 -20.71
N GLU A 167 -5.93 -15.08 -21.76
CA GLU A 167 -5.97 -14.53 -23.11
C GLU A 167 -7.36 -14.67 -23.74
N GLN A 168 -8.11 -15.70 -23.37
CA GLN A 168 -9.40 -16.08 -23.96
C GLN A 168 -10.48 -16.30 -22.91
N LYS A 169 -11.74 -16.18 -23.33
CA LYS A 169 -12.93 -16.54 -22.56
C LYS A 169 -13.31 -18.02 -22.73
N GLY A 170 -14.31 -18.44 -21.95
CA GLY A 170 -14.91 -19.75 -22.04
C GLY A 170 -13.99 -20.85 -21.55
N HIS A 171 -14.17 -22.06 -22.06
CA HIS A 171 -13.46 -23.26 -21.59
C HIS A 171 -11.94 -23.11 -21.54
N LYS A 172 -11.36 -22.51 -22.59
CA LYS A 172 -9.90 -22.25 -22.64
C LYS A 172 -9.42 -21.28 -21.57
N GLY A 173 -10.27 -20.37 -21.12
CA GLY A 173 -9.95 -19.43 -20.03
C GLY A 173 -10.12 -20.04 -18.64
N MET A 174 -10.72 -21.23 -18.52
CA MET A 174 -10.92 -21.93 -17.26
C MET A 174 -9.83 -22.97 -16.95
N VAL A 175 -8.95 -23.25 -17.90
CA VAL A 175 -7.83 -24.20 -17.70
C VAL A 175 -6.97 -23.77 -16.49
N ASP A 176 -6.53 -24.73 -15.70
CA ASP A 176 -5.77 -24.51 -14.46
C ASP A 176 -6.49 -23.60 -13.46
N THR A 177 -7.82 -23.67 -13.38
CA THR A 177 -8.63 -22.98 -12.37
C THR A 177 -9.47 -23.97 -11.57
N PRO A 178 -10.07 -23.57 -10.43
CA PRO A 178 -10.93 -24.46 -9.64
C PRO A 178 -12.18 -24.99 -10.38
N VAL A 179 -12.46 -24.51 -11.57
CA VAL A 179 -13.66 -24.87 -12.38
C VAL A 179 -13.34 -25.84 -13.52
N GLU A 180 -12.08 -26.18 -13.73
CA GLU A 180 -11.67 -27.05 -14.83
C GLU A 180 -12.04 -28.52 -14.65
N GLN A 181 -12.53 -28.93 -13.48
CA GLN A 181 -12.82 -30.34 -13.16
C GLN A 181 -14.12 -30.87 -13.76
#